data_bb4b4811d02327843a5561f11e264f58
#
_entry.id   bb4b4811d02327843a5561f11e264f58
#
_cell.length_a   1.000
_cell.length_b   1.000
_cell.length_c   1.000
_cell.angle_alpha   90.00
_cell.angle_beta   90.00
_cell.angle_gamma   90.00
#
_symmetry.space_group_name_H-M   'P 1'
#
loop_
_entity.id
_entity.type
_entity.pdbx_description
1 polymer ?
#
loop_
_entity_poly.entity_id
_entity_poly.type
_entity_poly.pdbx_seq_one_letter_code
_entity_poly.pdbx_strand_id
1 'polypeptide(L)'
;IRLGINSIGTQSSRSNFLRALEEYLREFEAELSQDSQRRLKTNPMRIIDSKDITDQEIIKGAPKILDFLSEGDEAHFHRVTSDLDSLGISYDIDHSIVRGLDYYTHTVWEFEPIGASGQSTLGGGGRYDGLIEELGGPSTPGVGFATGIERILINLLDKGIIDQQVIPPDVFFIALGSEGHHTAVKLAMELRDHGISVKAGGGGR
;
A
#
# COMPACT_ATOMS: atom_id res chain seq x y z
N ILE A 1 14.67 -3.41 5.40
CA ILE A 1 13.21 -3.23 5.28
C ILE A 1 12.67 -3.09 6.70
N ARG A 2 11.78 -2.11 6.92
CA ARG A 2 11.00 -1.91 8.14
C ARG A 2 9.62 -2.53 7.94
N LEU A 3 9.12 -3.24 8.95
CA LEU A 3 7.74 -3.69 9.02
C LEU A 3 6.99 -2.78 9.99
N GLY A 4 6.09 -1.96 9.50
CA GLY A 4 5.13 -1.23 10.31
C GLY A 4 3.84 -2.03 10.45
N ILE A 5 3.29 -2.11 11.65
CA ILE A 5 2.01 -2.78 11.92
C ILE A 5 1.09 -1.88 12.74
N ASN A 6 -0.22 -2.06 12.56
CA ASN A 6 -1.25 -1.43 13.35
C ASN A 6 -2.47 -2.36 13.47
N SER A 7 -3.40 -2.02 14.36
CA SER A 7 -4.73 -2.59 14.34
C SER A 7 -5.76 -1.48 14.16
N ILE A 8 -6.70 -1.70 13.24
CA ILE A 8 -7.85 -0.79 13.05
C ILE A 8 -9.12 -1.36 13.70
N GLY A 9 -9.00 -2.48 14.39
CA GLY A 9 -10.08 -3.12 15.15
C GLY A 9 -11.26 -3.57 14.29
N THR A 10 -12.32 -3.91 14.97
CA THR A 10 -13.65 -4.16 14.39
C THR A 10 -14.37 -2.85 14.09
N GLN A 11 -15.53 -2.94 13.45
CA GLN A 11 -16.39 -1.79 13.16
C GLN A 11 -16.77 -0.98 14.42
N SER A 12 -16.99 -1.66 15.56
CA SER A 12 -17.36 -0.97 16.81
C SER A 12 -16.18 -0.17 17.39
N SER A 13 -14.98 -0.75 17.44
CA SER A 13 -13.76 -0.07 17.87
C SER A 13 -13.46 1.13 16.97
N ARG A 14 -13.57 0.94 15.66
CA ARG A 14 -13.38 2.01 14.67
C ARG A 14 -14.37 3.16 14.85
N SER A 15 -15.65 2.86 15.10
CA SER A 15 -16.68 3.90 15.30
C SER A 15 -16.41 4.75 16.55
N ASN A 16 -15.95 4.15 17.64
CA ASN A 16 -15.58 4.86 18.85
C ASN A 16 -14.35 5.77 18.62
N PHE A 17 -13.35 5.23 17.96
CA PHE A 17 -12.14 5.98 17.58
C PHE A 17 -12.47 7.16 16.65
N LEU A 18 -13.26 6.93 15.58
CA LEU A 18 -13.63 7.97 14.62
C LEU A 18 -14.32 9.15 15.31
N ARG A 19 -15.23 8.88 16.26
CA ARG A 19 -15.89 9.94 17.02
C ARG A 19 -14.89 10.80 17.81
N ALA A 20 -13.97 10.16 18.52
CA ALA A 20 -12.94 10.87 19.27
C ALA A 20 -11.96 11.63 18.37
N LEU A 21 -11.60 11.03 17.22
CA LEU A 21 -10.75 11.68 16.22
C LEU A 21 -11.42 12.90 15.59
N GLU A 22 -12.69 12.79 15.22
CA GLU A 22 -13.46 13.93 14.68
C GLU A 22 -13.61 15.06 15.70
N GLU A 23 -13.90 14.74 16.96
CA GLU A 23 -13.99 15.71 18.04
C GLU A 23 -12.66 16.47 18.21
N TYR A 24 -11.55 15.75 18.26
CA TYR A 24 -10.22 16.33 18.33
C TYR A 24 -9.90 17.22 17.11
N LEU A 25 -10.09 16.70 15.89
CA LEU A 25 -9.71 17.42 14.66
C LEU A 25 -10.56 18.67 14.40
N ARG A 26 -11.80 18.73 14.91
CA ARG A 26 -12.65 19.92 14.81
C ARG A 26 -12.08 21.13 15.56
N GLU A 27 -11.33 20.89 16.63
CA GLU A 27 -10.66 21.99 17.36
C GLU A 27 -9.60 22.67 16.50
N PHE A 28 -9.03 21.94 15.53
CA PHE A 28 -7.97 22.41 14.64
C PHE A 28 -8.44 22.59 13.18
N GLU A 29 -9.76 22.55 12.89
CA GLU A 29 -10.27 22.56 11.51
C GLU A 29 -9.70 23.71 10.67
N ALA A 30 -9.54 24.91 11.25
CA ALA A 30 -9.01 26.08 10.55
C ALA A 30 -7.51 25.99 10.23
N GLU A 31 -6.78 25.17 10.96
CA GLU A 31 -5.33 24.99 10.83
C GLU A 31 -4.98 23.82 9.89
N LEU A 32 -5.92 22.90 9.66
CA LEU A 32 -5.72 21.78 8.76
C LEU A 32 -5.53 22.23 7.31
N SER A 33 -4.75 21.46 6.54
CA SER A 33 -4.64 21.64 5.10
C SER A 33 -6.02 21.57 4.41
N GLN A 34 -6.17 22.23 3.26
CA GLN A 34 -7.44 22.21 2.51
C GLN A 34 -7.92 20.80 2.18
N ASP A 35 -6.99 19.87 1.93
CA ASP A 35 -7.31 18.47 1.67
C ASP A 35 -7.84 17.79 2.94
N SER A 36 -7.20 18.03 4.08
CA SER A 36 -7.61 17.49 5.38
C SER A 36 -8.93 18.06 5.87
N GLN A 37 -9.22 19.34 5.60
CA GLN A 37 -10.54 19.93 5.88
C GLN A 37 -11.66 19.24 5.08
N ARG A 38 -11.39 18.83 3.84
CA ARG A 38 -12.34 18.04 3.03
C ARG A 38 -12.49 16.62 3.60
N ARG A 39 -11.36 16.00 3.96
CA ARG A 39 -11.33 14.65 4.55
C ARG A 39 -12.04 14.59 5.89
N LEU A 40 -11.98 15.63 6.70
CA LEU A 40 -12.69 15.70 7.96
C LEU A 40 -14.22 15.47 7.80
N LYS A 41 -14.78 15.86 6.66
CA LYS A 41 -16.22 15.69 6.34
C LYS A 41 -16.54 14.36 5.65
N THR A 42 -15.54 13.69 5.07
CA THR A 42 -15.78 12.50 4.24
C THR A 42 -15.15 11.23 4.82
N ASN A 43 -13.90 11.30 5.24
CA ASN A 43 -13.17 10.18 5.83
C ASN A 43 -12.04 10.71 6.73
N PRO A 44 -12.33 11.02 8.01
CA PRO A 44 -11.37 11.59 8.96
C PRO A 44 -10.13 10.71 9.18
N MET A 45 -10.26 9.38 9.10
CA MET A 45 -9.10 8.47 9.24
C MET A 45 -7.99 8.78 8.24
N ARG A 46 -8.34 9.25 7.04
CA ARG A 46 -7.35 9.62 6.02
C ARG A 46 -6.51 10.85 6.35
N ILE A 47 -6.87 11.61 7.37
CA ILE A 47 -6.07 12.73 7.86
C ILE A 47 -4.83 12.20 8.57
N ILE A 48 -4.94 11.07 9.26
CA ILE A 48 -3.82 10.41 9.98
C ILE A 48 -2.66 10.08 9.04
N ASP A 49 -2.95 9.75 7.77
CA ASP A 49 -1.93 9.50 6.73
C ASP A 49 -1.58 10.76 5.92
N SER A 50 -1.88 11.97 6.42
CA SER A 50 -1.53 13.21 5.72
C SER A 50 -0.01 13.38 5.67
N LYS A 51 0.48 13.87 4.53
CA LYS A 51 1.89 14.22 4.32
C LYS A 51 2.14 15.72 4.46
N ASP A 52 1.10 16.51 4.68
CA ASP A 52 1.22 17.94 4.98
C ASP A 52 1.87 18.14 6.35
N ILE A 53 2.83 19.05 6.42
CA ILE A 53 3.62 19.27 7.64
C ILE A 53 2.74 19.80 8.78
N THR A 54 1.79 20.68 8.48
CA THR A 54 0.88 21.26 9.47
C THR A 54 -0.05 20.18 10.01
N ASP A 55 -0.63 19.37 9.13
CA ASP A 55 -1.47 18.24 9.53
C ASP A 55 -0.69 17.25 10.42
N GLN A 56 0.57 16.96 10.07
CA GLN A 56 1.41 16.03 10.85
C GLN A 56 1.67 16.53 12.28
N GLU A 57 1.86 17.85 12.47
CA GLU A 57 2.01 18.40 13.83
C GLU A 57 0.71 18.24 14.64
N ILE A 58 -0.45 18.48 14.03
CA ILE A 58 -1.75 18.29 14.68
C ILE A 58 -1.96 16.79 15.01
N ILE A 59 -1.66 15.89 14.06
CA ILE A 59 -1.86 14.44 14.22
C ILE A 59 -1.02 13.86 15.36
N LYS A 60 0.13 14.43 15.71
CA LYS A 60 0.94 13.96 16.86
C LYS A 60 0.17 13.92 18.17
N GLY A 61 -0.77 14.86 18.37
CA GLY A 61 -1.63 14.92 19.55
C GLY A 61 -2.96 14.17 19.41
N ALA A 62 -3.24 13.63 18.23
CA ALA A 62 -4.51 12.94 17.98
C ALA A 62 -4.65 11.62 18.77
N PRO A 63 -5.88 11.21 19.11
CA PRO A 63 -6.13 9.91 19.72
C PRO A 63 -5.61 8.79 18.82
N LYS A 64 -5.17 7.69 19.44
CA LYS A 64 -4.65 6.52 18.72
C LYS A 64 -5.70 5.42 18.69
N ILE A 65 -5.88 4.77 17.56
CA ILE A 65 -6.91 3.75 17.40
C ILE A 65 -6.73 2.56 18.38
N LEU A 66 -5.50 2.25 18.76
CA LEU A 66 -5.21 1.18 19.71
C LEU A 66 -5.82 1.43 21.10
N ASP A 67 -6.04 2.70 21.48
CA ASP A 67 -6.65 3.07 22.77
C ASP A 67 -8.19 2.84 22.78
N PHE A 68 -8.78 2.50 21.63
CA PHE A 68 -10.22 2.28 21.44
C PHE A 68 -10.56 0.84 21.05
N LEU A 69 -9.58 -0.04 21.05
CA LEU A 69 -9.83 -1.45 20.76
C LEU A 69 -10.72 -2.08 21.83
N SER A 70 -11.62 -2.97 21.40
CA SER A 70 -12.31 -3.86 22.35
C SER A 70 -11.33 -4.87 22.95
N GLU A 71 -11.67 -5.46 24.10
CA GLU A 71 -10.84 -6.53 24.68
C GLU A 71 -10.53 -7.66 23.67
N GLY A 72 -11.48 -8.01 22.82
CA GLY A 72 -11.30 -9.01 21.77
C GLY A 72 -10.32 -8.57 20.68
N ASP A 73 -10.41 -7.30 20.25
CA ASP A 73 -9.51 -6.72 19.25
C ASP A 73 -8.09 -6.58 19.81
N GLU A 74 -7.97 -6.16 21.06
CA GLU A 74 -6.68 -6.05 21.75
C GLU A 74 -6.02 -7.43 21.91
N ALA A 75 -6.77 -8.42 22.37
CA ALA A 75 -6.29 -9.80 22.49
C ALA A 75 -5.87 -10.38 21.14
N HIS A 76 -6.59 -10.05 20.06
CA HIS A 76 -6.20 -10.44 18.71
C HIS A 76 -4.88 -9.80 18.30
N PHE A 77 -4.73 -8.48 18.49
CA PHE A 77 -3.51 -7.76 18.11
C PHE A 77 -2.30 -8.23 18.92
N HIS A 78 -2.49 -8.47 20.23
CA HIS A 78 -1.46 -9.01 21.09
C HIS A 78 -0.98 -10.41 20.66
N ARG A 79 -1.89 -11.28 20.19
CA ARG A 79 -1.46 -12.57 19.61
C ARG A 79 -0.57 -12.39 18.39
N VAL A 80 -0.95 -11.50 17.48
CA VAL A 80 -0.13 -11.23 16.28
C VAL A 80 1.26 -10.73 16.66
N THR A 81 1.36 -9.78 17.58
CA THR A 81 2.66 -9.25 18.03
C THR A 81 3.49 -10.31 18.74
N SER A 82 2.87 -11.12 19.60
CA SER A 82 3.53 -12.23 20.27
C SER A 82 4.04 -13.31 19.31
N ASP A 83 3.30 -13.59 18.24
CA ASP A 83 3.74 -14.53 17.19
C ASP A 83 4.93 -13.96 16.41
N LEU A 84 4.92 -12.65 16.07
CA LEU A 84 6.06 -12.00 15.44
C LEU A 84 7.31 -12.04 16.33
N ASP A 85 7.16 -11.75 17.62
CA ASP A 85 8.24 -11.83 18.60
C ASP A 85 8.81 -13.24 18.69
N SER A 86 7.96 -14.27 18.73
CA SER A 86 8.36 -15.68 18.80
C SER A 86 9.13 -16.13 17.54
N LEU A 87 8.83 -15.54 16.40
CA LEU A 87 9.50 -15.79 15.13
C LEU A 87 10.76 -14.93 14.93
N GLY A 88 11.07 -14.03 15.87
CA GLY A 88 12.19 -13.09 15.75
C GLY A 88 12.02 -12.06 14.64
N ILE A 89 10.79 -11.75 14.25
CA ILE A 89 10.47 -10.75 13.23
C ILE A 89 10.33 -9.40 13.90
N SER A 90 11.26 -8.49 13.61
CA SER A 90 11.22 -7.11 14.11
C SER A 90 10.11 -6.31 13.42
N TYR A 91 9.35 -5.56 14.20
CA TYR A 91 8.28 -4.68 13.73
C TYR A 91 8.24 -3.40 14.57
N ASP A 92 7.58 -2.38 14.01
CA ASP A 92 7.23 -1.16 14.74
C ASP A 92 5.71 -1.01 14.77
N ILE A 93 5.14 -0.61 15.90
CA ILE A 93 3.75 -0.19 15.97
C ILE A 93 3.65 1.20 15.34
N ASP A 94 2.94 1.30 14.23
CA ASP A 94 2.82 2.53 13.47
C ASP A 94 1.35 2.97 13.37
N HIS A 95 0.99 3.93 14.20
CA HIS A 95 -0.37 4.45 14.29
C HIS A 95 -0.84 5.19 13.03
N SER A 96 0.09 5.56 12.13
CA SER A 96 -0.23 6.21 10.86
C SER A 96 -0.74 5.24 9.79
N ILE A 97 -0.55 3.93 10.00
CA ILE A 97 -1.05 2.91 9.06
C ILE A 97 -2.54 2.71 9.28
N VAL A 98 -3.37 3.42 8.51
CA VAL A 98 -4.83 3.31 8.54
C VAL A 98 -5.42 2.72 7.26
N ARG A 99 -4.60 2.46 6.26
CA ARG A 99 -4.91 1.94 4.91
C ARG A 99 -5.97 2.75 4.16
N GLY A 100 -5.86 2.74 2.86
CA GLY A 100 -6.70 3.56 1.99
C GLY A 100 -8.08 3.00 1.65
N LEU A 101 -8.42 1.80 2.13
CA LEU A 101 -9.65 1.09 1.76
C LEU A 101 -10.42 0.70 3.02
N ASP A 102 -11.72 0.92 3.01
CA ASP A 102 -12.56 0.83 4.20
C ASP A 102 -12.91 -0.62 4.61
N TYR A 103 -12.60 -1.59 3.74
CA TYR A 103 -12.87 -3.01 3.98
C TYR A 103 -11.92 -3.68 4.98
N TYR A 104 -10.80 -3.07 5.33
CA TYR A 104 -9.86 -3.65 6.29
C TYR A 104 -10.45 -3.72 7.70
N THR A 105 -10.08 -4.77 8.43
CA THR A 105 -10.41 -5.02 9.83
C THR A 105 -9.17 -5.49 10.58
N HIS A 106 -9.13 -5.34 11.91
CA HIS A 106 -8.03 -5.83 12.75
C HIS A 106 -6.64 -5.38 12.27
N THR A 107 -5.73 -6.34 12.00
CA THR A 107 -4.33 -6.07 11.70
C THR A 107 -4.12 -5.55 10.29
N VAL A 108 -3.35 -4.48 10.18
CA VAL A 108 -2.85 -3.90 8.92
C VAL A 108 -1.34 -3.72 9.02
N TRP A 109 -0.63 -3.78 7.89
CA TRP A 109 0.83 -3.63 7.86
C TRP A 109 1.33 -3.01 6.57
N GLU A 110 2.54 -2.46 6.66
CA GLU A 110 3.29 -1.93 5.53
C GLU A 110 4.78 -2.30 5.63
N PHE A 111 5.38 -2.56 4.47
CA PHE A 111 6.82 -2.73 4.33
C PHE A 111 7.43 -1.48 3.72
N GLU A 112 8.43 -0.91 4.39
CA GLU A 112 9.12 0.29 3.96
C GLU A 112 10.63 0.08 3.90
N PRO A 113 11.34 0.77 2.97
CA PRO A 113 12.79 0.79 3.00
C PRO A 113 13.29 1.56 4.22
N ILE A 114 14.32 1.06 4.90
CA ILE A 114 14.97 1.80 5.98
C ILE A 114 15.62 3.08 5.43
N GLY A 115 15.33 4.21 6.07
CA GLY A 115 15.88 5.52 5.70
C GLY A 115 15.22 6.19 4.49
N ALA A 116 14.10 5.67 4.02
CA ALA A 116 13.35 6.34 2.97
C ALA A 116 12.47 7.48 3.54
N SER A 117 12.33 8.55 2.77
CA SER A 117 11.42 9.66 3.04
C SER A 117 10.25 9.66 2.04
N GLY A 118 9.05 9.98 2.49
CA GLY A 118 7.88 10.12 1.62
C GLY A 118 7.10 8.82 1.38
N GLN A 119 6.43 8.72 0.23
CA GLN A 119 5.64 7.53 -0.15
C GLN A 119 6.54 6.39 -0.63
N SER A 120 7.19 5.71 0.32
CA SER A 120 8.18 4.69 0.06
C SER A 120 7.69 3.26 0.29
N THR A 121 6.42 3.07 0.64
CA THR A 121 5.85 1.74 0.89
C THR A 121 6.09 0.80 -0.28
N LEU A 122 6.82 -0.29 -0.04
CA LEU A 122 7.12 -1.34 -1.02
C LEU A 122 5.95 -2.30 -1.20
N GLY A 123 5.18 -2.48 -0.16
CA GLY A 123 4.02 -3.34 -0.12
C GLY A 123 3.32 -3.26 1.21
N GLY A 124 2.14 -3.80 1.28
CA GLY A 124 1.37 -3.84 2.51
C GLY A 124 0.07 -4.59 2.33
N GLY A 125 -0.58 -4.83 3.43
CA GLY A 125 -1.80 -5.61 3.45
C GLY A 125 -2.56 -5.47 4.76
N GLY A 126 -3.46 -6.40 4.98
CA GLY A 126 -4.24 -6.45 6.20
C GLY A 126 -5.30 -7.55 6.16
N ARG A 127 -6.02 -7.65 7.24
CA ARG A 127 -7.18 -8.50 7.39
C ARG A 127 -8.44 -7.77 6.92
N TYR A 128 -9.40 -8.48 6.32
CA TYR A 128 -10.65 -7.92 5.77
C TYR A 128 -11.80 -8.92 5.84
N ASP A 129 -12.29 -9.17 7.03
CA ASP A 129 -13.29 -10.22 7.29
C ASP A 129 -14.67 -9.95 6.69
N GLY A 130 -15.06 -8.69 6.48
CA GLY A 130 -16.36 -8.32 5.93
C GLY A 130 -16.43 -8.28 4.41
N LEU A 131 -15.32 -8.29 3.69
CA LEU A 131 -15.29 -8.00 2.25
C LEU A 131 -16.07 -9.03 1.42
N ILE A 132 -15.96 -10.31 1.72
CA ILE A 132 -16.66 -11.36 0.96
C ILE A 132 -18.17 -11.26 1.15
N GLU A 133 -18.63 -10.92 2.35
CA GLU A 133 -20.03 -10.72 2.68
C GLU A 133 -20.59 -9.47 1.99
N GLU A 134 -19.85 -8.36 1.95
CA GLU A 134 -20.22 -7.14 1.20
C GLU A 134 -20.38 -7.41 -0.29
N LEU A 135 -19.62 -8.36 -0.85
CA LEU A 135 -19.71 -8.79 -2.24
C LEU A 135 -20.81 -9.84 -2.50
N GLY A 136 -21.62 -10.16 -1.47
CA GLY A 136 -22.74 -11.11 -1.59
C GLY A 136 -22.36 -12.57 -1.35
N GLY A 137 -21.16 -12.85 -0.85
CA GLY A 137 -20.72 -14.19 -0.44
C GLY A 137 -21.07 -14.51 1.02
N PRO A 138 -20.73 -15.73 1.50
CA PRO A 138 -20.86 -16.06 2.90
C PRO A 138 -19.84 -15.30 3.75
N SER A 139 -20.16 -15.04 5.02
CA SER A 139 -19.22 -14.44 5.97
C SER A 139 -17.95 -15.29 6.06
N THR A 140 -16.84 -14.74 5.58
CA THR A 140 -15.58 -15.46 5.45
C THR A 140 -14.43 -14.52 5.78
N PRO A 141 -13.60 -14.84 6.79
CA PRO A 141 -12.43 -14.03 7.09
C PRO A 141 -11.42 -14.07 5.94
N GLY A 142 -10.80 -12.93 5.69
CA GLY A 142 -9.81 -12.77 4.65
C GLY A 142 -8.56 -12.02 5.11
N VAL A 143 -7.43 -12.35 4.52
CA VAL A 143 -6.17 -11.66 4.68
C VAL A 143 -5.44 -11.62 3.34
N GLY A 144 -4.80 -10.51 3.03
CA GLY A 144 -4.03 -10.40 1.80
C GLY A 144 -3.05 -9.24 1.83
N PHE A 145 -2.17 -9.25 0.85
CA PHE A 145 -1.20 -8.19 0.67
C PHE A 145 -0.90 -7.97 -0.82
N ALA A 146 -0.33 -6.80 -1.12
CA ALA A 146 0.19 -6.48 -2.44
C ALA A 146 1.54 -5.77 -2.31
N THR A 147 2.38 -5.93 -3.32
CA THR A 147 3.68 -5.25 -3.44
C THR A 147 3.78 -4.52 -4.77
N GLY A 148 4.51 -3.39 -4.78
CA GLY A 148 4.85 -2.68 -6.02
C GLY A 148 6.16 -3.19 -6.58
N ILE A 149 6.12 -4.01 -7.63
CA ILE A 149 7.33 -4.59 -8.25
C ILE A 149 8.27 -3.47 -8.69
N GLU A 150 7.76 -2.43 -9.35
CA GLU A 150 8.54 -1.29 -9.82
C GLU A 150 9.20 -0.54 -8.64
N ARG A 151 8.48 -0.38 -7.52
CA ARG A 151 9.04 0.26 -6.32
C ARG A 151 10.18 -0.56 -5.71
N ILE A 152 10.03 -1.88 -5.69
CA ILE A 152 11.10 -2.78 -5.24
C ILE A 152 12.33 -2.65 -6.15
N LEU A 153 12.13 -2.68 -7.47
CA LEU A 153 13.20 -2.56 -8.45
C LEU A 153 13.92 -1.21 -8.34
N ILE A 154 13.20 -0.11 -8.26
CA ILE A 154 13.77 1.23 -8.06
C ILE A 154 14.63 1.25 -6.79
N ASN A 155 14.12 0.71 -5.68
CA ASN A 155 14.84 0.67 -4.42
C ASN A 155 16.13 -0.17 -4.48
N LEU A 156 16.09 -1.29 -5.20
CA LEU A 156 17.26 -2.15 -5.41
C LEU A 156 18.32 -1.46 -6.28
N LEU A 157 17.90 -0.74 -7.32
CA LEU A 157 18.78 0.07 -8.18
C LEU A 157 19.41 1.22 -7.39
N ASP A 158 18.62 1.99 -6.65
CA ASP A 158 19.09 3.14 -5.86
C ASP A 158 20.13 2.72 -4.79
N LYS A 159 19.98 1.51 -4.27
CA LYS A 159 20.93 0.94 -3.30
C LYS A 159 22.12 0.23 -3.95
N GLY A 160 22.21 0.19 -5.28
CA GLY A 160 23.27 -0.50 -6.01
C GLY A 160 23.31 -2.02 -5.76
N ILE A 161 22.18 -2.62 -5.37
CA ILE A 161 22.07 -4.08 -5.15
C ILE A 161 21.93 -4.81 -6.47
N ILE A 162 21.28 -4.16 -7.44
CA ILE A 162 21.16 -4.62 -8.83
C ILE A 162 21.59 -3.49 -9.77
N ASP A 163 22.17 -3.86 -10.90
CA ASP A 163 22.48 -2.92 -11.97
C ASP A 163 21.38 -2.91 -13.02
N GLN A 164 21.17 -1.76 -13.63
CA GLN A 164 20.29 -1.64 -14.78
C GLN A 164 20.98 -2.24 -16.01
N GLN A 165 20.89 -3.55 -16.16
CA GLN A 165 21.37 -4.20 -17.37
C GLN A 165 20.32 -4.04 -18.48
N VAL A 166 20.68 -3.27 -19.49
CA VAL A 166 19.92 -3.28 -20.75
C VAL A 166 20.36 -4.53 -21.51
N ILE A 167 19.61 -5.61 -21.41
CA ILE A 167 19.83 -6.79 -22.23
C ILE A 167 19.32 -6.43 -23.65
N PRO A 168 20.21 -6.32 -24.65
CA PRO A 168 19.75 -6.08 -26.00
C PRO A 168 18.91 -7.26 -26.51
N PRO A 169 17.90 -7.03 -27.33
CA PRO A 169 17.18 -8.11 -27.96
C PRO A 169 18.08 -8.83 -28.97
N ASP A 170 17.88 -10.12 -29.15
CA ASP A 170 18.58 -10.89 -30.18
C ASP A 170 18.21 -10.40 -31.59
N VAL A 171 16.94 -9.96 -31.75
CA VAL A 171 16.43 -9.43 -33.01
C VAL A 171 15.67 -8.15 -32.78
N PHE A 172 15.96 -7.13 -33.61
CA PHE A 172 15.23 -5.87 -33.62
C PHE A 172 14.60 -5.67 -35.02
N PHE A 173 13.26 -5.62 -35.08
CA PHE A 173 12.55 -5.35 -36.34
C PHE A 173 12.35 -3.85 -36.54
N ILE A 174 12.71 -3.36 -37.72
CA ILE A 174 12.38 -2.04 -38.21
C ILE A 174 11.31 -2.21 -39.29
N ALA A 175 10.06 -1.91 -38.94
CA ALA A 175 8.94 -2.05 -39.84
C ALA A 175 8.78 -0.77 -40.69
N LEU A 176 8.75 -0.90 -42.01
CA LEU A 176 8.49 0.19 -42.93
C LEU A 176 7.08 0.06 -43.52
N GLY A 177 6.22 1.03 -43.26
CA GLY A 177 4.83 1.04 -43.71
C GLY A 177 3.94 0.02 -42.97
N SER A 178 2.65 0.02 -43.30
CA SER A 178 1.65 -0.83 -42.65
C SER A 178 1.84 -2.32 -42.90
N GLU A 179 2.21 -2.72 -44.12
CA GLU A 179 2.47 -4.13 -44.45
C GLU A 179 3.72 -4.65 -43.75
N GLY A 180 4.77 -3.82 -43.67
CA GLY A 180 5.98 -4.16 -42.89
C GLY A 180 5.68 -4.32 -41.42
N HIS A 181 4.79 -3.52 -40.86
CA HIS A 181 4.36 -3.67 -39.44
C HIS A 181 3.66 -5.02 -39.21
N HIS A 182 2.71 -5.41 -40.04
CA HIS A 182 2.00 -6.68 -39.91
C HIS A 182 2.95 -7.89 -39.99
N THR A 183 3.90 -7.82 -40.93
CA THR A 183 4.91 -8.87 -41.09
C THR A 183 5.84 -8.93 -39.90
N ALA A 184 6.30 -7.78 -39.38
CA ALA A 184 7.16 -7.73 -38.21
C ALA A 184 6.48 -8.29 -36.96
N VAL A 185 5.18 -8.00 -36.75
CA VAL A 185 4.42 -8.55 -35.62
C VAL A 185 4.35 -10.09 -35.71
N LYS A 186 4.03 -10.65 -36.87
CA LYS A 186 3.97 -12.09 -37.07
C LYS A 186 5.32 -12.77 -36.79
N LEU A 187 6.38 -12.28 -37.39
CA LEU A 187 7.74 -12.82 -37.21
C LEU A 187 8.22 -12.66 -35.77
N ALA A 188 7.90 -11.55 -35.12
CA ALA A 188 8.25 -11.35 -33.72
C ALA A 188 7.58 -12.38 -32.79
N MET A 189 6.31 -12.71 -33.04
CA MET A 189 5.62 -13.75 -32.28
C MET A 189 6.23 -15.14 -32.53
N GLU A 190 6.46 -15.49 -33.77
CA GLU A 190 7.07 -16.77 -34.17
C GLU A 190 8.46 -16.97 -33.54
N LEU A 191 9.31 -15.93 -33.57
CA LEU A 191 10.63 -15.98 -32.94
C LEU A 191 10.54 -16.08 -31.40
N ARG A 192 9.60 -15.37 -30.76
CA ARG A 192 9.38 -15.46 -29.31
C ARG A 192 8.90 -16.85 -28.89
N ASP A 193 8.07 -17.50 -29.67
CA ASP A 193 7.63 -18.88 -29.42
C ASP A 193 8.81 -19.88 -29.47
N HIS A 194 9.89 -19.51 -30.15
CA HIS A 194 11.16 -20.25 -30.16
C HIS A 194 12.18 -19.75 -29.10
N GLY A 195 11.76 -18.90 -28.16
CA GLY A 195 12.61 -18.41 -27.07
C GLY A 195 13.59 -17.29 -27.44
N ILE A 196 13.46 -16.71 -28.65
CA ILE A 196 14.33 -15.63 -29.13
C ILE A 196 13.78 -14.28 -28.62
N SER A 197 14.65 -13.47 -28.04
CA SER A 197 14.27 -12.12 -27.57
C SER A 197 14.12 -11.16 -28.75
N VAL A 198 12.91 -10.65 -28.94
CA VAL A 198 12.60 -9.79 -30.09
C VAL A 198 11.97 -8.48 -29.65
N LYS A 199 12.47 -7.37 -30.19
CA LYS A 199 11.86 -6.05 -30.10
C LYS A 199 11.44 -5.56 -31.49
N ALA A 200 10.21 -5.14 -31.63
CA ALA A 200 9.73 -4.47 -32.83
C ALA A 200 9.66 -2.95 -32.57
N GLY A 201 10.34 -2.16 -33.36
CA GLY A 201 10.24 -0.69 -33.32
C GLY A 201 8.85 -0.30 -33.79
N GLY A 202 8.09 0.41 -32.99
CA GLY A 202 6.85 1.05 -33.40
C GLY A 202 7.18 2.09 -34.49
N GLY A 203 6.57 1.97 -35.66
CA GLY A 203 6.76 2.91 -36.76
C GLY A 203 6.32 4.31 -36.33
N GLY A 204 7.27 5.11 -35.95
CA GLY A 204 7.13 6.54 -35.78
C GLY A 204 7.70 7.24 -37.02
N ARG A 205 6.80 7.72 -37.89
CA ARG A 205 6.90 8.50 -39.11
C ARG A 205 7.28 7.72 -40.36
#